data_5891c29a8ea190cb0be9d4e65ff288df
#
_entry.id   5891c29a8ea190cb0be9d4e65ff288df
#
_cell.length_a   1.000
_cell.length_b   1.000
_cell.length_c   1.000
_cell.angle_alpha   90.00
_cell.angle_beta   90.00
_cell.angle_gamma   90.00
#
_symmetry.space_group_name_H-M   'P 1'
#
loop_
_entity.id
_entity.type
_entity.pdbx_description
1 polymer ?
#
loop_
_entity_poly.entity_id
_entity_poly.type
_entity_poly.pdbx_seq_one_letter_code
_entity_poly.pdbx_strand_id
1 'polypeptide(L)'
;MVMRKRRNLAVMIAVIILVVAIVSSSFVYLNSQQNYSGKAETITFGDLGVDSSELVYVAQNQHYFQQNGINFVLQNFETSTQASNAVLSNEVDLATSGEYTIVASAMANQNMSIIANMDKYQGVYLIANKGQGIESVSDLVGKKIGVVFQSLKEYYLGSFLDTNGLNISNVTLVNVAPSQWVSSIANGTVDAVVVSQNYISQIQTALSNNTIVWQVQGNQAAYALIFGTTNWVTQNPDLVNRFLKSLTQAENFLIQNPTIAKAILQTRFNYTAAYLTQDWPNHQFSLSLDQSLVLSMEEEARWALSNNLTNATEVPNFINYIYVNGLESVKPESVSIIS
;
A
#
# COMPACT_ATOMS: atom_id res chain seq x y z
N MET A 1 -45.99 -19.06 47.18
CA MET A 1 -44.60 -18.77 47.66
C MET A 1 -43.52 -19.65 46.95
N VAL A 2 -43.76 -20.92 46.71
CA VAL A 2 -42.81 -21.89 46.08
C VAL A 2 -42.48 -21.52 44.63
N MET A 3 -43.41 -21.07 43.79
CA MET A 3 -43.17 -20.71 42.38
C MET A 3 -42.25 -19.50 42.22
N ARG A 4 -42.34 -18.50 43.12
CA ARG A 4 -41.48 -17.30 43.08
C ARG A 4 -40.03 -17.61 43.44
N LYS A 5 -39.79 -18.56 44.35
CA LYS A 5 -38.46 -19.04 44.71
C LYS A 5 -37.80 -19.81 43.55
N ARG A 6 -38.55 -20.67 42.82
CA ARG A 6 -38.05 -21.40 41.66
C ARG A 6 -37.66 -20.47 40.48
N ARG A 7 -38.46 -19.42 40.24
CA ARG A 7 -38.21 -18.41 39.22
C ARG A 7 -36.93 -17.60 39.53
N ASN A 8 -36.72 -17.21 40.77
CA ASN A 8 -35.53 -16.48 41.19
C ASN A 8 -34.26 -17.37 41.12
N LEU A 9 -34.38 -18.66 41.42
CA LEU A 9 -33.29 -19.62 41.30
C LEU A 9 -32.90 -19.83 39.80
N ALA A 10 -33.86 -19.97 38.90
CA ALA A 10 -33.61 -20.10 37.46
C ALA A 10 -32.95 -18.83 36.88
N VAL A 11 -33.37 -17.63 37.30
CA VAL A 11 -32.72 -16.38 36.86
C VAL A 11 -31.31 -16.28 37.42
N MET A 12 -31.05 -16.70 38.64
CA MET A 12 -29.71 -16.68 39.23
C MET A 12 -28.78 -17.66 38.55
N ILE A 13 -29.25 -18.86 38.16
CA ILE A 13 -28.48 -19.84 37.41
C ILE A 13 -28.15 -19.29 35.99
N ALA A 14 -29.11 -18.67 35.30
CA ALA A 14 -28.90 -18.07 33.97
C ALA A 14 -27.84 -16.92 34.02
N VAL A 15 -27.88 -16.08 35.07
CA VAL A 15 -26.89 -15.03 35.28
C VAL A 15 -25.48 -15.62 35.53
N ILE A 16 -25.38 -16.67 36.34
CA ILE A 16 -24.10 -17.36 36.62
C ILE A 16 -23.54 -17.97 35.32
N ILE A 17 -24.37 -18.63 34.50
CA ILE A 17 -23.95 -19.21 33.22
C ILE A 17 -23.45 -18.10 32.26
N LEU A 18 -24.16 -16.95 32.22
CA LEU A 18 -23.77 -15.82 31.39
C LEU A 18 -22.42 -15.22 31.84
N VAL A 19 -22.21 -15.07 33.14
CA VAL A 19 -20.93 -14.57 33.70
C VAL A 19 -19.79 -15.55 33.44
N VAL A 20 -20.03 -16.86 33.59
CA VAL A 20 -19.02 -17.90 33.29
C VAL A 20 -18.70 -17.92 31.80
N ALA A 21 -19.70 -17.74 30.92
CA ALA A 21 -19.48 -17.66 29.48
C ALA A 21 -18.67 -16.40 29.08
N ILE A 22 -18.94 -15.25 29.71
CA ILE A 22 -18.18 -14.01 29.49
C ILE A 22 -16.72 -14.15 30.03
N VAL A 23 -16.55 -14.71 31.22
CA VAL A 23 -15.22 -14.93 31.82
C VAL A 23 -14.42 -15.95 31.00
N SER A 24 -15.06 -17.05 30.56
CA SER A 24 -14.37 -18.05 29.74
C SER A 24 -14.04 -17.52 28.33
N SER A 25 -14.92 -16.76 27.71
CA SER A 25 -14.61 -16.12 26.42
C SER A 25 -13.49 -15.07 26.55
N SER A 26 -13.51 -14.27 27.64
CA SER A 26 -12.43 -13.33 27.95
C SER A 26 -11.09 -14.03 28.25
N PHE A 27 -11.13 -15.18 28.94
CA PHE A 27 -9.95 -15.97 29.23
C PHE A 27 -9.39 -16.68 28.00
N VAL A 28 -10.24 -17.17 27.10
CA VAL A 28 -9.84 -17.71 25.80
C VAL A 28 -9.27 -16.59 24.90
N TYR A 29 -9.88 -15.41 24.91
CA TYR A 29 -9.37 -14.25 24.17
C TYR A 29 -8.02 -13.77 24.72
N LEU A 30 -7.84 -13.72 26.03
CA LEU A 30 -6.55 -13.36 26.67
C LEU A 30 -5.46 -14.43 26.48
N ASN A 31 -5.81 -15.71 26.44
CA ASN A 31 -4.87 -16.79 26.18
C ASN A 31 -4.54 -16.99 24.69
N SER A 32 -5.39 -16.52 23.77
CA SER A 32 -5.08 -16.55 22.35
C SER A 32 -4.02 -15.52 21.94
N GLN A 33 -3.70 -14.56 22.83
CA GLN A 33 -2.57 -13.65 22.72
C GLN A 33 -1.32 -14.27 23.39
N GLN A 34 -0.81 -15.39 22.85
CA GLN A 34 0.52 -15.84 23.24
C GLN A 34 1.53 -14.77 22.77
N ASN A 35 1.92 -13.90 23.70
CA ASN A 35 3.02 -12.97 23.45
C ASN A 35 4.28 -13.79 23.15
N TYR A 36 5.06 -13.34 22.20
CA TYR A 36 6.37 -13.92 21.90
C TYR A 36 7.23 -13.93 23.15
N SER A 37 7.75 -15.11 23.50
CA SER A 37 8.56 -15.31 24.73
C SER A 37 10.06 -15.22 24.49
N GLY A 38 10.49 -15.06 23.23
CA GLY A 38 11.88 -14.91 22.85
C GLY A 38 12.41 -13.48 23.06
N LYS A 39 13.65 -13.25 22.70
CA LYS A 39 14.25 -11.92 22.69
C LYS A 39 13.65 -11.13 21.55
N ALA A 40 13.18 -9.90 21.85
CA ALA A 40 12.70 -9.00 20.80
C ALA A 40 13.82 -8.61 19.84
N GLU A 41 13.49 -8.57 18.53
CA GLU A 41 14.41 -8.18 17.47
C GLU A 41 13.87 -6.92 16.77
N THR A 42 14.76 -6.14 16.20
CA THR A 42 14.39 -4.89 15.54
C THR A 42 14.10 -5.13 14.06
N ILE A 43 13.03 -4.51 13.55
CA ILE A 43 12.79 -4.30 12.13
C ILE A 43 12.70 -2.80 11.89
N THR A 44 13.55 -2.31 11.00
CA THR A 44 13.45 -0.97 10.41
C THR A 44 12.62 -1.05 9.14
N PHE A 45 11.55 -0.27 9.06
CA PHE A 45 10.60 -0.30 7.95
C PHE A 45 10.49 1.05 7.25
N GLY A 46 10.80 1.07 5.97
CA GLY A 46 10.64 2.23 5.10
C GLY A 46 9.19 2.37 4.61
N ASP A 47 8.55 3.49 4.94
CA ASP A 47 7.17 3.76 4.57
C ASP A 47 7.03 5.03 3.73
N LEU A 48 6.03 5.08 2.86
CA LEU A 48 5.76 6.23 2.01
C LEU A 48 4.83 7.26 2.67
N GLY A 49 4.31 6.96 3.86
CA GLY A 49 3.37 7.84 4.54
C GLY A 49 2.04 7.95 3.77
N VAL A 50 1.50 6.85 3.31
CA VAL A 50 0.27 6.78 2.50
C VAL A 50 -0.74 5.81 3.13
N ASP A 51 -2.00 5.97 2.75
CA ASP A 51 -3.13 5.17 3.22
C ASP A 51 -3.03 3.68 2.86
N SER A 52 -2.41 3.32 1.74
CA SER A 52 -2.16 1.91 1.38
C SER A 52 -1.28 1.13 2.39
N SER A 53 -0.64 1.82 3.34
CA SER A 53 0.09 1.20 4.46
C SER A 53 -0.75 1.00 5.73
N GLU A 54 -2.10 1.03 5.64
CA GLU A 54 -3.02 0.95 6.77
C GLU A 54 -2.74 -0.25 7.69
N LEU A 55 -2.43 -1.43 7.13
CA LEU A 55 -2.14 -2.62 7.93
C LEU A 55 -0.92 -2.42 8.85
N VAL A 56 0.09 -1.69 8.40
CA VAL A 56 1.27 -1.34 9.21
C VAL A 56 0.88 -0.40 10.35
N TYR A 57 0.03 0.60 10.06
CA TYR A 57 -0.41 1.56 11.07
C TYR A 57 -1.33 0.94 12.12
N VAL A 58 -2.23 0.05 11.70
CA VAL A 58 -3.06 -0.73 12.61
C VAL A 58 -2.19 -1.65 13.46
N ALA A 59 -1.22 -2.37 12.88
CA ALA A 59 -0.32 -3.25 13.62
C ALA A 59 0.49 -2.47 14.67
N GLN A 60 0.96 -1.27 14.32
CA GLN A 60 1.68 -0.40 15.25
C GLN A 60 0.76 0.13 16.36
N ASN A 61 -0.42 0.63 16.01
CA ASN A 61 -1.40 1.19 16.96
C ASN A 61 -1.92 0.14 17.95
N GLN A 62 -2.16 -1.09 17.47
CA GLN A 62 -2.65 -2.21 18.28
C GLN A 62 -1.53 -3.00 18.96
N HIS A 63 -0.27 -2.55 18.85
CA HIS A 63 0.91 -3.18 19.44
C HIS A 63 1.18 -4.62 18.97
N TYR A 64 0.71 -5.01 17.77
CA TYR A 64 0.88 -6.37 17.27
C TYR A 64 2.36 -6.71 16.99
N PHE A 65 3.17 -5.74 16.60
CA PHE A 65 4.60 -5.93 16.44
C PHE A 65 5.26 -6.32 17.78
N GLN A 66 4.98 -5.59 18.87
CA GLN A 66 5.51 -5.89 20.19
C GLN A 66 5.03 -7.26 20.72
N GLN A 67 3.75 -7.61 20.48
CA GLN A 67 3.19 -8.90 20.85
C GLN A 67 3.90 -10.06 20.13
N ASN A 68 4.42 -9.84 18.94
CA ASN A 68 5.18 -10.81 18.16
C ASN A 68 6.72 -10.63 18.30
N GLY A 69 7.18 -9.91 19.34
CA GLY A 69 8.59 -9.76 19.67
C GLY A 69 9.39 -8.92 18.67
N ILE A 70 8.75 -7.89 18.09
CA ILE A 70 9.38 -6.99 17.13
C ILE A 70 9.44 -5.57 17.72
N ASN A 71 10.66 -5.02 17.81
CA ASN A 71 10.90 -3.61 18.01
C ASN A 71 10.76 -2.91 16.65
N PHE A 72 9.56 -2.43 16.34
CA PHE A 72 9.27 -1.85 15.03
C PHE A 72 9.70 -0.38 14.98
N VAL A 73 10.54 -0.04 14.01
CA VAL A 73 11.04 1.32 13.75
C VAL A 73 10.58 1.75 12.38
N LEU A 74 9.76 2.80 12.32
CA LEU A 74 9.22 3.35 11.07
C LEU A 74 10.08 4.53 10.61
N GLN A 75 10.52 4.50 9.35
CA GLN A 75 11.22 5.59 8.67
C GLN A 75 10.41 6.00 7.44
N ASN A 76 10.10 7.31 7.34
CA ASN A 76 9.30 7.81 6.22
C ASN A 76 10.20 8.24 5.05
N PHE A 77 9.76 7.89 3.85
CA PHE A 77 10.35 8.31 2.57
C PHE A 77 9.29 9.00 1.72
N GLU A 78 9.71 9.92 0.87
CA GLU A 78 8.80 10.65 0.02
C GLU A 78 8.42 9.90 -1.26
N THR A 79 9.31 9.01 -1.73
CA THR A 79 9.12 8.24 -2.97
C THR A 79 9.49 6.77 -2.79
N SER A 80 8.84 5.90 -3.60
CA SER A 80 9.18 4.47 -3.68
C SER A 80 10.64 4.24 -4.04
N THR A 81 11.22 5.07 -4.91
CA THR A 81 12.62 4.99 -5.29
C THR A 81 13.57 5.26 -4.12
N GLN A 82 13.23 6.24 -3.25
CA GLN A 82 14.02 6.49 -2.03
C GLN A 82 13.94 5.30 -1.07
N ALA A 83 12.73 4.78 -0.82
CA ALA A 83 12.53 3.61 0.04
C ALA A 83 13.26 2.37 -0.51
N SER A 84 13.23 2.16 -1.83
CA SER A 84 13.95 1.07 -2.50
C SER A 84 15.48 1.20 -2.34
N ASN A 85 16.01 2.39 -2.52
CA ASN A 85 17.44 2.65 -2.32
C ASN A 85 17.86 2.44 -0.86
N ALA A 86 17.02 2.80 0.11
CA ALA A 86 17.28 2.59 1.53
C ALA A 86 17.35 1.08 1.89
N VAL A 87 16.47 0.25 1.28
CA VAL A 87 16.55 -1.21 1.40
C VAL A 87 17.85 -1.74 0.79
N LEU A 88 18.19 -1.33 -0.43
CA LEU A 88 19.40 -1.80 -1.14
C LEU A 88 20.70 -1.40 -0.44
N SER A 89 20.70 -0.26 0.26
CA SER A 89 21.84 0.20 1.07
C SER A 89 21.86 -0.37 2.50
N ASN A 90 20.89 -1.21 2.86
CA ASN A 90 20.66 -1.74 4.22
C ASN A 90 20.45 -0.63 5.28
N GLU A 91 19.91 0.52 4.88
CA GLU A 91 19.46 1.57 5.79
C GLU A 91 18.17 1.15 6.51
N VAL A 92 17.28 0.45 5.80
CA VAL A 92 16.10 -0.20 6.35
C VAL A 92 16.06 -1.68 5.95
N ASP A 93 15.44 -2.52 6.78
CA ASP A 93 15.34 -3.97 6.56
C ASP A 93 14.27 -4.31 5.52
N LEU A 94 13.11 -3.69 5.66
CA LEU A 94 11.95 -3.85 4.79
C LEU A 94 11.42 -2.47 4.39
N ALA A 95 10.70 -2.39 3.28
CA ALA A 95 9.99 -1.17 2.90
C ALA A 95 8.70 -1.49 2.13
N THR A 96 7.85 -0.46 1.99
CA THR A 96 6.71 -0.50 1.06
C THR A 96 7.03 0.20 -0.24
N SER A 97 6.45 -0.30 -1.32
CA SER A 97 6.54 0.31 -2.66
C SER A 97 5.37 -0.13 -3.53
N GLY A 98 5.07 0.66 -4.55
CA GLY A 98 4.26 0.17 -5.69
C GLY A 98 5.06 -0.81 -6.55
N GLU A 99 4.38 -1.69 -7.27
CA GLU A 99 4.98 -2.79 -8.06
C GLU A 99 5.94 -2.29 -9.13
N TYR A 100 5.66 -1.18 -9.82
CA TYR A 100 6.52 -0.67 -10.90
C TYR A 100 7.95 -0.32 -10.44
N THR A 101 8.12 0.13 -9.18
CA THR A 101 9.45 0.37 -8.62
C THR A 101 10.23 -0.95 -8.46
N ILE A 102 9.55 -2.02 -8.09
CA ILE A 102 10.15 -3.36 -8.01
C ILE A 102 10.49 -3.87 -9.42
N VAL A 103 9.60 -3.64 -10.40
CA VAL A 103 9.86 -3.95 -11.81
C VAL A 103 11.12 -3.23 -12.29
N ALA A 104 11.23 -1.92 -12.06
CA ALA A 104 12.41 -1.15 -12.44
C ALA A 104 13.70 -1.68 -11.79
N SER A 105 13.61 -2.08 -10.52
CA SER A 105 14.72 -2.67 -9.78
C SER A 105 15.10 -4.06 -10.32
N ALA A 106 14.13 -4.90 -10.64
CA ALA A 106 14.36 -6.22 -11.23
C ALA A 106 15.01 -6.11 -12.63
N MET A 107 14.54 -5.16 -13.45
CA MET A 107 15.13 -4.88 -14.76
C MET A 107 16.55 -4.31 -14.67
N ALA A 108 16.91 -3.72 -13.53
CA ALA A 108 18.29 -3.32 -13.21
C ALA A 108 19.10 -4.44 -12.53
N ASN A 109 18.59 -5.68 -12.50
CA ASN A 109 19.19 -6.85 -11.84
C ASN A 109 19.49 -6.63 -10.35
N GLN A 110 18.68 -5.82 -9.65
CA GLN A 110 18.81 -5.61 -8.22
C GLN A 110 18.18 -6.77 -7.45
N ASN A 111 18.80 -7.16 -6.35
CA ASN A 111 18.44 -8.36 -5.60
C ASN A 111 17.43 -8.04 -4.49
N MET A 112 16.15 -8.19 -4.79
CA MET A 112 15.01 -7.91 -3.90
C MET A 112 14.08 -9.10 -3.81
N SER A 113 13.35 -9.19 -2.71
CA SER A 113 12.29 -10.19 -2.50
C SER A 113 11.04 -9.52 -1.96
N ILE A 114 9.93 -9.65 -2.68
CA ILE A 114 8.59 -9.31 -2.24
C ILE A 114 8.14 -10.37 -1.24
N ILE A 115 7.68 -9.96 -0.05
CA ILE A 115 7.18 -10.88 0.99
C ILE A 115 5.66 -10.86 1.11
N ALA A 116 4.99 -9.79 0.70
CA ALA A 116 3.53 -9.68 0.60
C ALA A 116 3.13 -8.44 -0.22
N ASN A 117 1.93 -8.48 -0.80
CA ASN A 117 1.11 -7.31 -1.03
C ASN A 117 0.27 -7.04 0.22
N MET A 118 0.05 -5.78 0.59
CA MET A 118 -0.79 -5.43 1.75
C MET A 118 -2.04 -4.62 1.39
N ASP A 119 -2.10 -4.09 0.17
CA ASP A 119 -3.26 -3.37 -0.35
C ASP A 119 -3.31 -3.44 -1.87
N LYS A 120 -4.50 -3.61 -2.41
CA LYS A 120 -4.81 -3.36 -3.82
C LYS A 120 -5.67 -2.12 -3.90
N TYR A 121 -5.20 -1.10 -4.61
CA TYR A 121 -5.87 0.18 -4.58
C TYR A 121 -6.04 0.81 -5.97
N GLN A 122 -6.99 1.73 -6.05
CA GLN A 122 -7.22 2.61 -7.18
C GLN A 122 -7.20 4.05 -6.67
N GLY A 123 -6.78 5.00 -7.49
CA GLY A 123 -6.78 6.39 -7.05
C GLY A 123 -5.64 7.23 -7.63
N VAL A 124 -5.20 6.92 -8.85
CA VAL A 124 -4.21 7.73 -9.58
C VAL A 124 -4.90 8.59 -10.62
N TYR A 125 -4.63 9.89 -10.58
CA TYR A 125 -5.28 10.90 -11.40
C TYR A 125 -4.27 11.81 -12.06
N LEU A 126 -4.59 12.25 -13.30
CA LEU A 126 -3.94 13.37 -13.97
C LEU A 126 -4.82 14.60 -13.77
N ILE A 127 -4.23 15.66 -13.23
CA ILE A 127 -4.88 16.96 -13.09
C ILE A 127 -4.16 17.95 -14.00
N ALA A 128 -4.91 18.58 -14.92
CA ALA A 128 -4.38 19.57 -15.83
C ALA A 128 -4.95 20.96 -15.53
N ASN A 129 -4.10 21.99 -15.73
CA ASN A 129 -4.48 23.39 -15.63
C ASN A 129 -5.13 23.82 -16.97
N LYS A 130 -6.44 24.12 -16.97
CA LYS A 130 -7.13 24.64 -18.15
C LYS A 130 -6.58 25.97 -18.65
N GLY A 131 -5.99 26.77 -17.76
CA GLY A 131 -5.31 28.01 -18.12
C GLY A 131 -4.12 27.82 -19.08
N GLN A 132 -3.63 26.60 -19.23
CA GLN A 132 -2.60 26.21 -20.20
C GLN A 132 -3.17 25.70 -21.52
N GLY A 133 -4.48 25.90 -21.78
CA GLY A 133 -5.15 25.46 -23.00
C GLY A 133 -5.35 23.95 -23.07
N ILE A 134 -5.58 23.29 -21.93
CA ILE A 134 -5.85 21.85 -21.86
C ILE A 134 -7.33 21.66 -21.50
N GLU A 135 -8.12 21.19 -22.46
CA GLU A 135 -9.55 20.87 -22.27
C GLU A 135 -9.86 19.41 -22.61
N SER A 136 -8.94 18.74 -23.31
CA SER A 136 -9.06 17.34 -23.72
C SER A 136 -7.71 16.63 -23.62
N VAL A 137 -7.70 15.29 -23.71
CA VAL A 137 -6.46 14.51 -23.68
C VAL A 137 -5.54 14.83 -24.85
N SER A 138 -6.08 15.15 -26.03
CA SER A 138 -5.29 15.55 -27.20
C SER A 138 -4.50 16.84 -27.00
N ASP A 139 -4.93 17.73 -26.10
CA ASP A 139 -4.22 18.98 -25.81
C ASP A 139 -2.97 18.78 -24.95
N LEU A 140 -2.76 17.55 -24.46
CA LEU A 140 -1.53 17.19 -23.71
C LEU A 140 -0.29 17.14 -24.61
N VAL A 141 -0.44 17.08 -25.94
CA VAL A 141 0.71 17.07 -26.87
C VAL A 141 1.59 18.31 -26.65
N GLY A 142 2.87 18.08 -26.42
CA GLY A 142 3.89 19.13 -26.15
C GLY A 142 3.83 19.73 -24.74
N LYS A 143 2.90 19.33 -23.88
CA LYS A 143 2.76 19.83 -22.51
C LYS A 143 3.79 19.20 -21.57
N LYS A 144 4.10 19.94 -20.50
CA LYS A 144 4.94 19.47 -19.40
C LYS A 144 4.08 18.78 -18.35
N ILE A 145 4.31 17.51 -18.11
CA ILE A 145 3.56 16.73 -17.13
C ILE A 145 4.47 16.34 -15.96
N GLY A 146 4.12 16.78 -14.77
CA GLY A 146 4.79 16.40 -13.54
C GLY A 146 4.41 14.98 -13.12
N VAL A 147 5.43 14.16 -12.87
CA VAL A 147 5.25 12.78 -12.42
C VAL A 147 6.47 12.35 -11.60
N VAL A 148 6.30 11.41 -10.67
CA VAL A 148 7.43 10.76 -10.00
C VAL A 148 8.00 9.69 -10.93
N PHE A 149 9.26 9.78 -11.30
CA PHE A 149 9.92 8.82 -12.17
C PHE A 149 10.10 7.46 -11.49
N GLN A 150 10.09 6.40 -12.29
CA GLN A 150 10.21 5.00 -11.84
C GLN A 150 9.14 4.64 -10.78
N SER A 151 7.93 5.17 -10.95
CA SER A 151 6.79 4.90 -10.08
C SER A 151 5.57 4.46 -10.90
N LEU A 152 4.60 3.84 -10.24
CA LEU A 152 3.31 3.50 -10.84
C LEU A 152 2.61 4.67 -11.54
N LYS A 153 2.84 5.90 -11.07
CA LYS A 153 2.26 7.11 -11.69
C LYS A 153 2.80 7.35 -13.09
N GLU A 154 4.09 7.06 -13.33
CA GLU A 154 4.69 7.14 -14.66
C GLU A 154 4.12 6.08 -15.60
N TYR A 155 4.00 4.85 -15.14
CA TYR A 155 3.40 3.76 -15.89
C TYR A 155 1.93 4.05 -16.26
N TYR A 156 1.09 4.44 -15.29
CA TYR A 156 -0.31 4.73 -15.54
C TYR A 156 -0.51 5.95 -16.44
N LEU A 157 0.35 6.97 -16.35
CA LEU A 157 0.33 8.08 -17.31
C LEU A 157 0.59 7.57 -18.73
N GLY A 158 1.64 6.76 -18.92
CA GLY A 158 1.96 6.22 -20.23
C GLY A 158 0.84 5.36 -20.80
N SER A 159 0.33 4.42 -20.02
CA SER A 159 -0.81 3.57 -20.39
C SER A 159 -2.07 4.39 -20.73
N PHE A 160 -2.34 5.45 -19.97
CA PHE A 160 -3.45 6.37 -20.25
C PHE A 160 -3.26 7.11 -21.57
N LEU A 161 -2.06 7.60 -21.85
CA LEU A 161 -1.74 8.26 -23.12
C LEU A 161 -1.89 7.29 -24.28
N ASP A 162 -1.33 6.08 -24.19
CA ASP A 162 -1.42 5.04 -25.23
C ASP A 162 -2.88 4.68 -25.54
N THR A 163 -3.71 4.51 -24.51
CA THR A 163 -5.15 4.20 -24.65
C THR A 163 -5.91 5.33 -25.35
N ASN A 164 -5.43 6.57 -25.26
CA ASN A 164 -6.02 7.75 -25.91
C ASN A 164 -5.34 8.12 -27.24
N GLY A 165 -4.53 7.22 -27.81
CA GLY A 165 -3.87 7.42 -29.11
C GLY A 165 -2.69 8.38 -29.07
N LEU A 166 -2.17 8.67 -27.90
CA LEU A 166 -0.93 9.41 -27.68
C LEU A 166 0.17 8.44 -27.25
N ASN A 167 1.39 8.92 -27.21
CA ASN A 167 2.53 8.19 -26.67
C ASN A 167 3.23 9.06 -25.63
N ILE A 168 3.97 8.43 -24.70
CA ILE A 168 4.69 9.16 -23.66
C ILE A 168 5.71 10.16 -24.23
N SER A 169 6.22 9.91 -25.43
CA SER A 169 7.08 10.84 -26.16
C SER A 169 6.38 12.06 -26.73
N ASN A 170 5.04 12.11 -26.73
CA ASN A 170 4.27 13.28 -27.16
C ASN A 170 4.20 14.37 -26.07
N VAL A 171 4.64 14.07 -24.86
CA VAL A 171 4.64 14.99 -23.72
C VAL A 171 6.07 15.18 -23.19
N THR A 172 6.29 16.21 -22.39
CA THR A 172 7.55 16.41 -21.68
C THR A 172 7.37 16.02 -20.22
N LEU A 173 7.98 14.92 -19.81
CA LEU A 173 7.93 14.50 -18.40
C LEU A 173 8.88 15.34 -17.55
N VAL A 174 8.40 15.74 -16.39
CA VAL A 174 9.17 16.47 -15.37
C VAL A 174 9.10 15.66 -14.08
N ASN A 175 10.25 15.29 -13.51
CA ASN A 175 10.28 14.59 -12.23
C ASN A 175 9.88 15.55 -11.11
N VAL A 176 8.73 15.33 -10.48
CA VAL A 176 8.16 16.16 -9.43
C VAL A 176 7.79 15.31 -8.22
N ALA A 177 8.44 15.56 -7.11
CA ALA A 177 8.18 14.87 -5.85
C ALA A 177 6.79 15.26 -5.28
N PRO A 178 6.14 14.38 -4.49
CA PRO A 178 4.82 14.63 -3.92
C PRO A 178 4.66 15.97 -3.17
N SER A 179 5.66 16.36 -2.40
CA SER A 179 5.68 17.66 -1.69
C SER A 179 5.62 18.88 -2.62
N GLN A 180 5.97 18.70 -3.89
CA GLN A 180 6.03 19.77 -4.88
C GLN A 180 4.86 19.77 -5.87
N TRP A 181 3.96 18.77 -5.86
CA TRP A 181 2.89 18.66 -6.85
C TRP A 181 2.02 19.91 -6.94
N VAL A 182 1.51 20.39 -5.79
CA VAL A 182 0.63 21.57 -5.75
C VAL A 182 1.36 22.83 -6.23
N SER A 183 2.58 23.07 -5.76
CA SER A 183 3.34 24.26 -6.12
C SER A 183 3.78 24.24 -7.58
N SER A 184 4.20 23.10 -8.13
CA SER A 184 4.70 22.98 -9.50
C SER A 184 3.62 23.29 -10.55
N ILE A 185 2.38 22.84 -10.33
CA ILE A 185 1.27 23.14 -11.25
C ILE A 185 0.75 24.59 -11.04
N ALA A 186 0.75 25.07 -9.80
CA ALA A 186 0.27 26.43 -9.49
C ALA A 186 1.17 27.52 -10.06
N ASN A 187 2.49 27.32 -10.07
CA ASN A 187 3.46 28.28 -10.59
C ASN A 187 3.79 28.08 -12.08
N GLY A 188 3.19 27.09 -12.76
CA GLY A 188 3.41 26.83 -14.18
C GLY A 188 4.73 26.12 -14.51
N THR A 189 5.42 25.52 -13.54
CA THR A 189 6.57 24.64 -13.81
C THR A 189 6.13 23.44 -14.65
N VAL A 190 4.92 22.93 -14.40
CA VAL A 190 4.25 21.89 -15.18
C VAL A 190 2.83 22.34 -15.56
N ASP A 191 2.30 21.84 -16.68
CA ASP A 191 0.97 22.14 -17.18
C ASP A 191 -0.08 21.19 -16.62
N ALA A 192 0.35 19.99 -16.24
CA ALA A 192 -0.46 18.94 -15.62
C ALA A 192 0.43 18.15 -14.63
N VAL A 193 -0.20 17.41 -13.70
CA VAL A 193 0.52 16.59 -12.73
C VAL A 193 -0.24 15.30 -12.43
N VAL A 194 0.49 14.19 -12.29
CA VAL A 194 -0.07 12.89 -11.88
C VAL A 194 0.03 12.74 -10.37
N VAL A 195 -1.11 12.55 -9.72
CA VAL A 195 -1.24 12.61 -8.27
C VAL A 195 -2.12 11.48 -7.72
N SER A 196 -2.05 11.27 -6.41
CA SER A 196 -3.02 10.48 -5.65
C SER A 196 -4.26 11.32 -5.31
N GLN A 197 -5.38 10.67 -5.02
CA GLN A 197 -6.69 11.29 -4.81
C GLN A 197 -6.68 12.41 -3.74
N ASN A 198 -5.93 12.23 -2.66
CA ASN A 198 -5.84 13.20 -1.55
C ASN A 198 -5.28 14.58 -1.95
N TYR A 199 -4.64 14.71 -3.11
CA TYR A 199 -4.10 15.99 -3.61
C TYR A 199 -5.06 16.75 -4.52
N ILE A 200 -6.14 16.11 -5.02
CA ILE A 200 -7.07 16.71 -5.99
C ILE A 200 -7.62 18.04 -5.48
N SER A 201 -8.20 18.06 -4.28
CA SER A 201 -8.83 19.24 -3.71
C SER A 201 -7.83 20.40 -3.47
N GLN A 202 -6.60 20.07 -3.09
CA GLN A 202 -5.56 21.07 -2.86
C GLN A 202 -5.15 21.76 -4.18
N ILE A 203 -4.96 20.98 -5.25
CA ILE A 203 -4.61 21.50 -6.57
C ILE A 203 -5.77 22.29 -7.16
N GLN A 204 -7.01 21.80 -7.04
CA GLN A 204 -8.20 22.53 -7.49
C GLN A 204 -8.32 23.89 -6.80
N THR A 205 -8.08 23.93 -5.50
CA THR A 205 -8.06 25.18 -4.73
C THR A 205 -6.95 26.11 -5.22
N ALA A 206 -5.73 25.63 -5.40
CA ALA A 206 -4.59 26.40 -5.85
C ALA A 206 -4.79 27.02 -7.26
N LEU A 207 -5.56 26.34 -8.13
CA LEU A 207 -5.89 26.77 -9.48
C LEU A 207 -7.28 27.43 -9.60
N SER A 208 -7.91 27.80 -8.48
CA SER A 208 -9.25 28.42 -8.46
C SER A 208 -10.30 27.57 -9.22
N ASN A 209 -10.24 26.25 -9.11
CA ASN A 209 -11.04 25.25 -9.80
C ASN A 209 -10.93 25.28 -11.35
N ASN A 210 -9.92 25.96 -11.91
CA ASN A 210 -9.67 25.97 -13.35
C ASN A 210 -8.89 24.71 -13.79
N THR A 211 -9.44 23.54 -13.52
CA THR A 211 -8.80 22.24 -13.73
C THR A 211 -9.68 21.28 -14.52
N ILE A 212 -9.03 20.31 -15.16
CA ILE A 212 -9.65 19.09 -15.63
C ILE A 212 -8.94 17.90 -14.95
N VAL A 213 -9.69 16.86 -14.62
CA VAL A 213 -9.20 15.69 -13.88
C VAL A 213 -9.58 14.43 -14.65
N TRP A 214 -8.60 13.57 -14.89
CA TRP A 214 -8.81 12.23 -15.46
C TRP A 214 -8.28 11.17 -14.50
N GLN A 215 -9.01 10.10 -14.32
CA GLN A 215 -8.48 8.89 -13.70
C GLN A 215 -7.61 8.17 -14.74
N VAL A 216 -6.31 8.03 -14.44
CA VAL A 216 -5.35 7.46 -15.40
C VAL A 216 -5.07 5.98 -15.18
N GLN A 217 -5.44 5.45 -14.04
CA GLN A 217 -5.20 4.05 -13.67
C GLN A 217 -6.12 3.05 -14.40
N GLY A 218 -7.24 3.48 -14.95
CA GLY A 218 -8.22 2.59 -15.57
C GLY A 218 -8.84 1.61 -14.55
N ASN A 219 -9.04 0.36 -14.97
CA ASN A 219 -9.62 -0.70 -14.12
C ASN A 219 -8.54 -1.58 -13.44
N GLN A 220 -7.27 -1.29 -13.64
CA GLN A 220 -6.16 -2.05 -13.07
C GLN A 220 -5.93 -1.63 -11.62
N ALA A 221 -5.83 -2.60 -10.70
CA ALA A 221 -5.46 -2.29 -9.32
C ALA A 221 -3.94 -2.11 -9.22
N ALA A 222 -3.50 -1.13 -8.45
CA ALA A 222 -2.13 -0.99 -8.01
C ALA A 222 -1.89 -1.85 -6.76
N TYR A 223 -0.68 -2.33 -6.58
CA TYR A 223 -0.28 -3.15 -5.44
C TYR A 223 0.64 -2.34 -4.51
N ALA A 224 0.36 -2.38 -3.21
CA ALA A 224 1.27 -1.89 -2.19
C ALA A 224 2.11 -3.08 -1.66
N LEU A 225 3.29 -3.22 -2.19
CA LEU A 225 4.18 -4.35 -1.89
C LEU A 225 5.04 -4.08 -0.68
N ILE A 226 5.31 -5.13 0.10
CA ILE A 226 6.33 -5.16 1.14
C ILE A 226 7.49 -6.00 0.62
N PHE A 227 8.69 -5.45 0.69
CA PHE A 227 9.89 -6.10 0.18
C PHE A 227 11.13 -5.80 1.02
N GLY A 228 12.14 -6.63 0.88
CA GLY A 228 13.48 -6.44 1.44
C GLY A 228 14.54 -6.91 0.46
N THR A 229 15.83 -6.84 0.82
CA THR A 229 16.85 -7.53 0.03
C THR A 229 16.65 -9.04 0.15
N THR A 230 16.86 -9.79 -0.93
CA THR A 230 16.73 -11.26 -0.93
C THR A 230 17.60 -11.89 0.17
N ASN A 231 18.79 -11.33 0.38
CA ASN A 231 19.71 -11.82 1.41
C ASN A 231 19.12 -11.64 2.82
N TRP A 232 18.60 -10.47 3.15
CA TRP A 232 18.00 -10.21 4.46
C TRP A 232 16.76 -11.08 4.70
N VAL A 233 15.86 -11.16 3.71
CA VAL A 233 14.62 -11.94 3.80
C VAL A 233 14.92 -13.43 4.03
N THR A 234 15.88 -14.00 3.30
CA THR A 234 16.22 -15.43 3.41
C THR A 234 17.03 -15.78 4.66
N GLN A 235 17.77 -14.83 5.22
CA GLN A 235 18.51 -15.02 6.45
C GLN A 235 17.67 -14.81 7.73
N ASN A 236 16.50 -14.15 7.62
CA ASN A 236 15.63 -13.84 8.75
C ASN A 236 14.20 -14.41 8.62
N PRO A 237 14.01 -15.70 8.25
CA PRO A 237 12.69 -16.26 7.94
C PRO A 237 11.72 -16.19 9.13
N ASP A 238 12.17 -16.44 10.35
CA ASP A 238 11.36 -16.35 11.56
C ASP A 238 10.89 -14.91 11.83
N LEU A 239 11.78 -13.93 11.66
CA LEU A 239 11.45 -12.51 11.84
C LEU A 239 10.45 -12.02 10.77
N VAL A 240 10.60 -12.45 9.52
CA VAL A 240 9.63 -12.22 8.43
C VAL A 240 8.26 -12.82 8.78
N ASN A 241 8.22 -14.06 9.28
CA ASN A 241 6.97 -14.72 9.69
C ASN A 241 6.28 -13.96 10.84
N ARG A 242 7.02 -13.50 11.84
CA ARG A 242 6.48 -12.71 12.96
C ARG A 242 5.96 -11.35 12.50
N PHE A 243 6.64 -10.73 11.55
CA PHE A 243 6.20 -9.47 10.93
C PHE A 243 4.89 -9.67 10.16
N LEU A 244 4.82 -10.66 9.27
CA LEU A 244 3.61 -10.99 8.51
C LEU A 244 2.45 -11.43 9.41
N LYS A 245 2.71 -12.16 10.50
CA LYS A 245 1.72 -12.48 11.53
C LYS A 245 1.14 -11.21 12.17
N SER A 246 1.98 -10.21 12.46
CA SER A 246 1.51 -8.93 13.01
C SER A 246 0.58 -8.20 12.04
N LEU A 247 0.88 -8.24 10.73
CA LEU A 247 0.01 -7.66 9.70
C LEU A 247 -1.27 -8.47 9.48
N THR A 248 -1.23 -9.82 9.60
CA THR A 248 -2.44 -10.66 9.57
C THR A 248 -3.39 -10.32 10.74
N GLN A 249 -2.83 -10.06 11.92
CA GLN A 249 -3.61 -9.59 13.07
C GLN A 249 -4.24 -8.21 12.79
N ALA A 250 -3.50 -7.31 12.14
CA ALA A 250 -3.99 -5.99 11.73
C ALA A 250 -5.11 -6.08 10.69
N GLU A 251 -4.99 -6.96 9.70
CA GLU A 251 -6.03 -7.24 8.71
C GLU A 251 -7.32 -7.72 9.38
N ASN A 252 -7.22 -8.70 10.27
CA ASN A 252 -8.36 -9.20 11.03
C ASN A 252 -9.01 -8.10 11.90
N PHE A 253 -8.19 -7.25 12.53
CA PHE A 253 -8.70 -6.11 13.30
C PHE A 253 -9.45 -5.12 12.42
N LEU A 254 -8.90 -4.77 11.26
CA LEU A 254 -9.50 -3.85 10.29
C LEU A 254 -10.86 -4.35 9.80
N ILE A 255 -10.98 -5.64 9.49
CA ILE A 255 -12.24 -6.27 9.07
C ILE A 255 -13.28 -6.20 10.19
N GLN A 256 -12.89 -6.46 11.43
CA GLN A 256 -13.79 -6.48 12.59
C GLN A 256 -14.12 -5.07 13.12
N ASN A 257 -13.21 -4.10 12.93
CA ASN A 257 -13.28 -2.76 13.51
C ASN A 257 -13.02 -1.65 12.48
N PRO A 258 -13.75 -1.61 11.34
CA PRO A 258 -13.43 -0.67 10.24
C PRO A 258 -13.53 0.80 10.65
N THR A 259 -14.40 1.13 11.61
CA THR A 259 -14.51 2.51 12.12
C THR A 259 -13.27 2.93 12.90
N ILE A 260 -12.69 2.03 13.70
CA ILE A 260 -11.45 2.32 14.46
C ILE A 260 -10.27 2.40 13.51
N ALA A 261 -10.16 1.49 12.53
CA ALA A 261 -9.13 1.51 11.51
C ALA A 261 -9.14 2.85 10.74
N LYS A 262 -10.30 3.31 10.25
CA LYS A 262 -10.42 4.64 9.64
C LYS A 262 -9.97 5.78 10.55
N ALA A 263 -10.27 5.70 11.86
CA ALA A 263 -9.84 6.71 12.82
C ALA A 263 -8.32 6.76 13.00
N ILE A 264 -7.62 5.64 12.83
CA ILE A 264 -6.14 5.58 12.84
C ILE A 264 -5.58 6.39 11.68
N LEU A 265 -6.05 6.17 10.43
CA LEU A 265 -5.64 6.98 9.26
C LEU A 265 -6.03 8.45 9.42
N GLN A 266 -7.23 8.71 9.91
CA GLN A 266 -7.71 10.07 10.13
C GLN A 266 -6.78 10.85 11.08
N THR A 267 -6.37 10.22 12.16
CA THR A 267 -5.45 10.82 13.13
C THR A 267 -4.05 11.00 12.56
N ARG A 268 -3.56 10.00 11.82
CA ARG A 268 -2.19 10.00 11.28
C ARG A 268 -1.99 11.06 10.19
N PHE A 269 -2.95 11.20 9.29
CA PHE A 269 -2.83 12.05 8.09
C PHE A 269 -3.70 13.31 8.14
N ASN A 270 -4.41 13.53 9.25
CA ASN A 270 -5.38 14.63 9.38
C ASN A 270 -6.44 14.61 8.26
N TYR A 271 -6.85 13.42 7.84
CA TYR A 271 -7.89 13.25 6.83
C TYR A 271 -9.28 13.62 7.39
N THR A 272 -10.13 14.17 6.54
CA THR A 272 -11.54 14.37 6.90
C THR A 272 -12.32 13.05 6.82
N ALA A 273 -13.38 12.93 7.61
CA ALA A 273 -14.27 11.77 7.51
C ALA A 273 -14.92 11.64 6.12
N ALA A 274 -15.17 12.77 5.44
CA ALA A 274 -15.70 12.80 4.08
C ALA A 274 -14.69 12.19 3.07
N TYR A 275 -13.41 12.57 3.16
CA TYR A 275 -12.36 12.00 2.33
C TYR A 275 -12.29 10.48 2.52
N LEU A 276 -12.16 9.99 3.76
CA LEU A 276 -12.08 8.55 4.04
C LEU A 276 -13.32 7.78 3.60
N THR A 277 -14.50 8.39 3.65
CA THR A 277 -15.73 7.75 3.15
C THR A 277 -15.68 7.55 1.64
N GLN A 278 -15.10 8.49 0.91
CA GLN A 278 -14.96 8.45 -0.55
C GLN A 278 -13.81 7.52 -0.99
N ASP A 279 -12.69 7.55 -0.28
CA ASP A 279 -11.46 6.87 -0.68
C ASP A 279 -11.41 5.40 -0.22
N TRP A 280 -11.93 5.08 0.95
CA TRP A 280 -11.90 3.73 1.51
C TRP A 280 -12.36 2.60 0.57
N PRO A 281 -13.41 2.79 -0.26
CA PRO A 281 -13.83 1.76 -1.23
C PRO A 281 -12.81 1.50 -2.34
N ASN A 282 -11.83 2.37 -2.53
CA ASN A 282 -10.78 2.22 -3.52
C ASN A 282 -9.64 1.30 -3.04
N HIS A 283 -9.68 0.88 -1.78
CA HIS A 283 -8.67 0.04 -1.14
C HIS A 283 -9.21 -1.36 -0.83
N GLN A 284 -8.33 -2.34 -1.01
CA GLN A 284 -8.54 -3.72 -0.56
C GLN A 284 -7.37 -4.11 0.35
N PHE A 285 -7.44 -3.69 1.61
CA PHE A 285 -6.43 -3.98 2.62
C PHE A 285 -6.42 -5.46 2.97
N SER A 286 -5.53 -6.21 2.35
CA SER A 286 -5.42 -7.66 2.53
C SER A 286 -4.02 -8.12 2.15
N LEU A 287 -3.45 -8.99 2.99
CA LEU A 287 -2.20 -9.66 2.65
C LEU A 287 -2.45 -10.70 1.57
N SER A 288 -1.70 -10.62 0.47
CA SER A 288 -1.77 -11.59 -0.61
C SER A 288 -0.46 -11.69 -1.39
N LEU A 289 -0.26 -12.84 -2.03
CA LEU A 289 0.67 -13.06 -3.13
C LEU A 289 -0.06 -13.87 -4.19
N ASP A 290 -0.52 -13.22 -5.23
CA ASP A 290 -1.36 -13.85 -6.25
C ASP A 290 -0.79 -13.71 -7.66
N GLN A 291 -1.23 -14.58 -8.57
CA GLN A 291 -0.74 -14.64 -9.94
C GLN A 291 -0.99 -13.33 -10.72
N SER A 292 -2.02 -12.57 -10.37
CA SER A 292 -2.30 -11.28 -11.02
C SER A 292 -1.21 -10.23 -10.76
N LEU A 293 -0.52 -10.30 -9.61
CA LEU A 293 0.66 -9.46 -9.35
C LEU A 293 1.79 -9.75 -10.34
N VAL A 294 2.08 -11.04 -10.61
CA VAL A 294 3.12 -11.43 -11.58
C VAL A 294 2.78 -10.90 -12.97
N LEU A 295 1.53 -11.05 -13.40
CA LEU A 295 1.05 -10.58 -14.71
C LEU A 295 1.15 -9.04 -14.81
N SER A 296 0.77 -8.31 -13.75
CA SER A 296 0.90 -6.85 -13.71
C SER A 296 2.35 -6.42 -13.88
N MET A 297 3.28 -7.01 -13.12
CA MET A 297 4.71 -6.70 -13.23
C MET A 297 5.29 -7.03 -14.62
N GLU A 298 4.82 -8.11 -15.25
CA GLU A 298 5.26 -8.44 -16.62
C GLU A 298 4.74 -7.43 -17.65
N GLU A 299 3.50 -6.94 -17.52
CA GLU A 299 2.94 -5.90 -18.39
C GLU A 299 3.70 -4.59 -18.24
N GLU A 300 3.99 -4.18 -17.03
CA GLU A 300 4.79 -3.00 -16.71
C GLU A 300 6.21 -3.08 -17.27
N ALA A 301 6.85 -4.25 -17.16
CA ALA A 301 8.17 -4.48 -17.74
C ALA A 301 8.16 -4.40 -19.27
N ARG A 302 7.15 -5.00 -19.92
CA ARG A 302 6.96 -4.90 -21.38
C ARG A 302 6.75 -3.45 -21.81
N TRP A 303 5.95 -2.69 -21.06
CA TRP A 303 5.75 -1.27 -21.32
C TRP A 303 7.06 -0.47 -21.17
N ALA A 304 7.83 -0.70 -20.11
CA ALA A 304 9.12 -0.03 -19.92
C ALA A 304 10.12 -0.32 -21.05
N LEU A 305 10.17 -1.58 -21.52
CA LEU A 305 10.99 -1.97 -22.69
C LEU A 305 10.54 -1.25 -23.96
N SER A 306 9.22 -1.23 -24.24
CA SER A 306 8.66 -0.63 -25.45
C SER A 306 8.88 0.88 -25.52
N ASN A 307 9.00 1.53 -24.35
CA ASN A 307 9.22 2.97 -24.23
C ASN A 307 10.68 3.37 -23.98
N ASN A 308 11.63 2.42 -24.06
CA ASN A 308 13.06 2.64 -23.83
C ASN A 308 13.37 3.27 -22.45
N LEU A 309 12.60 2.92 -21.42
CA LEU A 309 12.78 3.41 -20.04
C LEU A 309 13.76 2.56 -19.21
N THR A 310 14.34 1.54 -19.82
CA THR A 310 15.27 0.61 -19.18
C THR A 310 16.36 0.18 -20.16
N ASN A 311 17.50 -0.27 -19.63
CA ASN A 311 18.57 -0.91 -20.39
C ASN A 311 18.42 -2.44 -20.44
N ALA A 312 17.41 -3.03 -19.80
CA ALA A 312 17.13 -4.45 -19.90
C ALA A 312 16.75 -4.81 -21.35
N THR A 313 17.00 -6.04 -21.75
CA THR A 313 16.71 -6.57 -23.10
C THR A 313 15.52 -7.54 -23.09
N GLU A 314 15.09 -8.00 -21.92
CA GLU A 314 14.01 -8.96 -21.75
C GLU A 314 13.23 -8.70 -20.45
N VAL A 315 12.03 -9.26 -20.38
CA VAL A 315 11.18 -9.22 -19.18
C VAL A 315 11.74 -10.20 -18.16
N PRO A 316 12.03 -9.78 -16.92
CA PRO A 316 12.47 -10.68 -15.85
C PRO A 316 11.42 -11.75 -15.51
N ASN A 317 11.86 -12.92 -15.06
CA ASN A 317 10.95 -13.86 -14.41
C ASN A 317 10.65 -13.37 -12.98
N PHE A 318 9.51 -12.71 -12.80
CA PHE A 318 9.14 -12.08 -11.51
C PHE A 318 8.86 -13.08 -10.39
N ILE A 319 8.61 -14.36 -10.68
CA ILE A 319 8.48 -15.39 -9.65
C ILE A 319 9.77 -15.47 -8.81
N ASN A 320 10.93 -15.23 -9.41
CA ASN A 320 12.23 -15.24 -8.71
C ASN A 320 12.39 -14.07 -7.71
N TYR A 321 11.52 -13.06 -7.79
CA TYR A 321 11.52 -11.89 -6.90
C TYR A 321 10.46 -11.99 -5.79
N ILE A 322 9.80 -13.14 -5.65
CA ILE A 322 8.73 -13.34 -4.67
C ILE A 322 9.14 -14.42 -3.67
N TYR A 323 9.14 -14.05 -2.39
CA TYR A 323 9.40 -14.96 -1.27
C TYR A 323 8.06 -15.44 -0.68
N VAL A 324 7.51 -16.53 -1.21
CA VAL A 324 6.19 -17.06 -0.83
C VAL A 324 6.15 -17.68 0.57
N ASN A 325 7.28 -18.28 1.03
CA ASN A 325 7.33 -19.10 2.25
C ASN A 325 6.84 -18.36 3.50
N GLY A 326 7.14 -17.06 3.59
CA GLY A 326 6.73 -16.24 4.74
C GLY A 326 5.22 -16.14 4.86
N LEU A 327 4.54 -15.71 3.78
CA LEU A 327 3.10 -15.55 3.78
C LEU A 327 2.38 -16.91 3.81
N GLU A 328 2.90 -17.90 3.11
CA GLU A 328 2.36 -19.27 3.11
C GLU A 328 2.34 -19.88 4.52
N SER A 329 3.35 -19.58 5.36
CA SER A 329 3.42 -20.08 6.73
C SER A 329 2.40 -19.43 7.68
N VAL A 330 1.95 -18.20 7.44
CA VAL A 330 1.05 -17.46 8.34
C VAL A 330 -0.37 -17.31 7.79
N LYS A 331 -0.53 -17.34 6.46
CA LYS A 331 -1.82 -17.17 5.76
C LYS A 331 -1.81 -17.92 4.41
N PRO A 332 -1.77 -19.25 4.41
CA PRO A 332 -1.57 -20.06 3.19
C PRO A 332 -2.64 -19.83 2.13
N GLU A 333 -3.89 -19.53 2.53
CA GLU A 333 -5.00 -19.22 1.61
C GLU A 333 -4.81 -17.95 0.78
N SER A 334 -3.85 -17.09 1.15
CA SER A 334 -3.53 -15.84 0.48
C SER A 334 -2.38 -15.96 -0.53
N VAL A 335 -1.86 -17.15 -0.73
CA VAL A 335 -0.82 -17.43 -1.72
C VAL A 335 -1.42 -18.27 -2.85
N SER A 336 -1.45 -17.70 -4.07
CA SER A 336 -1.97 -18.38 -5.26
C SER A 336 -1.04 -18.24 -6.48
N ILE A 337 0.24 -18.00 -6.23
CA ILE A 337 1.27 -17.98 -7.28
C ILE A 337 1.53 -19.41 -7.74
N ILE A 338 1.51 -19.60 -9.07
CA ILE A 338 1.84 -20.86 -9.72
C ILE A 338 3.32 -20.80 -10.13
N SER A 339 4.13 -21.64 -9.51
CA SER A 339 5.57 -21.78 -9.78
C SER A 339 5.85 -22.79 -10.90
#